data_ddf936b08ab23794fc19aacf56f41852
#
_entry.id   ddf936b08ab23794fc19aacf56f41852
#
_cell.length_a   1.000
_cell.length_b   1.000
_cell.length_c   1.000
_cell.angle_alpha   90.00
_cell.angle_beta   90.00
_cell.angle_gamma   90.00
#
_symmetry.space_group_name_H-M   'P 1'
#
loop_
_entity.id
_entity.type
_entity.pdbx_description
1 polymer ?
#
loop_
_entity_poly.entity_id
_entity_poly.type
_entity_poly.pdbx_seq_one_letter_code
_entity_poly.pdbx_strand_id
1 'polypeptide(L)'
;MKKLISRRNFLKVCALAGSAAALSACGGKSTGSGNSAAADVDVTGAVTFPLSEKVTFTGMTSFPVGSEPEPNNRTIFKRLEEQTNVHIDWTAIQSDQWSDKITLNMSNPNTLTDFVFTADFTDSNLLRYADQGVILNLEDYIDNNMPNLQKVFEQYPEYRTMCTDSEGHIWALPWIEQLGAEKTAIQTIGNMSFINTKWLNFLGLSMPTTVDEFEQVLMAFRDNAASIKAEYGIDGDIIPMSCIVNNGDQDPSILINGFGEGYGDADKDRHIAVTNDRKVICAATQQGYRDGLDWLHKLYAEKLIDPECFTQEWSTYVSKGKAGRYGVCFSWDVANIDNLTDWEPLPALTADTRNITPQNGSFTSGFARGRCVVTAKATNPALVCAWLDQMYAPFQSPQNNWGTYGDAEGFNIFELSTNDKGEPMLKHAPLGDASPVEVREAQCVSGPLAVLDDYYGVYVTCPDDAQYRLNWIKDIYTPDMNNDYVYPNVFMSNEDTEQVSNLQADLQTYMNTQKANWIMNGTTDAEWNEYLSKLEDYGLSDYLGIMQKYLDAYYA
;
A
#
# COMPACT_ATOMS: atom_id res chain seq x y z
N MET A 1 -21.45 -24.65 18.68
CA MET A 1 -20.13 -25.25 18.41
C MET A 1 -19.52 -24.47 17.27
N LYS A 2 -18.64 -23.54 17.59
CA LYS A 2 -17.90 -22.75 16.57
C LYS A 2 -16.87 -23.67 15.92
N LYS A 3 -16.99 -23.94 14.62
CA LYS A 3 -15.95 -24.67 13.87
C LYS A 3 -14.83 -23.69 13.54
N LEU A 4 -13.75 -23.76 14.28
CA LEU A 4 -12.48 -23.13 13.91
C LEU A 4 -11.93 -23.86 12.67
N ILE A 5 -11.67 -23.12 11.60
CA ILE A 5 -11.04 -23.66 10.39
C ILE A 5 -9.53 -23.75 10.69
N SER A 6 -8.99 -24.97 10.75
CA SER A 6 -7.55 -25.18 10.91
C SER A 6 -6.83 -24.93 9.56
N ARG A 7 -5.58 -24.48 9.60
CA ARG A 7 -4.68 -24.33 8.42
C ARG A 7 -4.77 -25.47 7.42
N ARG A 8 -5.01 -26.67 7.90
CA ARG A 8 -5.13 -27.89 7.09
C ARG A 8 -6.42 -27.94 6.27
N ASN A 9 -7.46 -27.22 6.67
CA ASN A 9 -8.72 -27.15 5.94
C ASN A 9 -8.74 -26.01 4.92
N PHE A 10 -8.05 -24.90 5.19
CA PHE A 10 -7.85 -23.82 4.24
C PHE A 10 -7.02 -24.29 3.03
N LEU A 11 -5.90 -24.96 3.26
CA LEU A 11 -5.06 -25.56 2.19
C LEU A 11 -5.77 -26.70 1.43
N LYS A 12 -6.74 -27.38 2.02
CA LYS A 12 -7.52 -28.42 1.32
C LYS A 12 -8.58 -27.83 0.38
N VAL A 13 -9.10 -26.66 0.65
CA VAL A 13 -10.02 -25.96 -0.27
C VAL A 13 -9.23 -25.47 -1.49
N CYS A 14 -8.01 -24.98 -1.30
CA CYS A 14 -7.15 -24.56 -2.40
C CYS A 14 -6.62 -25.73 -3.26
N ALA A 15 -6.46 -26.94 -2.69
CA ALA A 15 -5.90 -28.11 -3.41
C ALA A 15 -6.93 -28.94 -4.22
N LEU A 16 -8.23 -28.68 -4.09
CA LEU A 16 -9.29 -29.42 -4.81
C LEU A 16 -9.73 -28.77 -6.13
N ALA A 17 -9.25 -27.57 -6.45
CA ALA A 17 -9.58 -26.87 -7.71
C ALA A 17 -8.62 -27.19 -8.89
N GLY A 18 -7.64 -28.05 -8.69
CA GLY A 18 -6.56 -28.31 -9.64
C GLY A 18 -6.61 -29.63 -10.40
N SER A 19 -7.79 -30.18 -10.76
CA SER A 19 -7.81 -31.31 -11.71
C SER A 19 -9.21 -31.57 -12.28
N ALA A 20 -9.59 -30.88 -13.35
CA ALA A 20 -10.48 -31.39 -14.42
C ALA A 20 -10.70 -30.30 -15.49
N ALA A 21 -9.79 -30.18 -16.43
CA ALA A 21 -10.07 -29.55 -17.71
C ALA A 21 -9.57 -30.47 -18.83
N ALA A 22 -10.44 -31.31 -19.29
CA ALA A 22 -10.28 -31.99 -20.57
C ALA A 22 -11.54 -31.76 -21.42
N LEU A 23 -11.33 -30.98 -22.49
CA LEU A 23 -11.97 -31.04 -23.80
C LEU A 23 -13.46 -31.41 -23.90
N SER A 24 -14.25 -30.42 -24.32
CA SER A 24 -15.24 -30.67 -25.38
C SER A 24 -15.56 -29.36 -26.12
N ALA A 25 -15.04 -29.29 -27.34
CA ALA A 25 -15.51 -28.39 -28.36
C ALA A 25 -16.87 -28.89 -28.86
N CYS A 26 -17.92 -28.10 -28.74
CA CYS A 26 -19.09 -28.19 -29.61
C CYS A 26 -19.79 -26.85 -29.67
N GLY A 27 -19.94 -26.35 -30.91
CA GLY A 27 -20.56 -25.09 -31.23
C GLY A 27 -22.02 -25.01 -30.79
N GLY A 28 -22.34 -23.92 -30.13
CA GLY A 28 -23.69 -23.46 -29.89
C GLY A 28 -23.82 -22.04 -30.38
N LYS A 29 -24.71 -21.78 -31.32
CA LYS A 29 -25.08 -20.47 -31.82
C LYS A 29 -25.50 -19.61 -30.64
N SER A 30 -24.74 -18.58 -30.34
CA SER A 30 -25.22 -17.48 -29.50
C SER A 30 -26.19 -16.65 -30.34
N THR A 31 -27.46 -16.72 -30.03
CA THR A 31 -28.42 -15.70 -30.38
C THR A 31 -28.14 -14.50 -29.46
N GLY A 32 -27.31 -13.59 -29.93
CA GLY A 32 -27.13 -12.30 -29.30
C GLY A 32 -28.41 -11.49 -29.47
N SER A 33 -29.02 -11.14 -28.39
CA SER A 33 -29.87 -9.97 -28.27
C SER A 33 -29.81 -9.53 -26.82
N GLY A 34 -28.72 -8.96 -26.43
CA GLY A 34 -28.62 -8.15 -25.25
C GLY A 34 -28.80 -6.69 -25.68
N ASN A 35 -30.03 -6.26 -25.82
CA ASN A 35 -30.34 -4.84 -25.73
C ASN A 35 -30.05 -4.47 -24.26
N SER A 36 -28.93 -3.80 -23.99
CA SER A 36 -28.65 -3.36 -22.64
C SER A 36 -29.64 -2.24 -22.29
N ALA A 37 -30.58 -2.52 -21.39
CA ALA A 37 -31.50 -1.53 -20.83
C ALA A 37 -30.78 -0.30 -20.24
N ALA A 38 -29.45 -0.35 -20.11
CA ALA A 38 -28.59 0.71 -19.64
C ALA A 38 -28.68 2.00 -20.47
N ALA A 39 -28.86 1.90 -21.78
CA ALA A 39 -28.92 3.07 -22.65
C ALA A 39 -30.22 3.89 -22.47
N ASP A 40 -31.27 3.27 -21.93
CA ASP A 40 -32.59 3.89 -21.79
C ASP A 40 -32.85 4.49 -20.39
N VAL A 41 -31.91 4.33 -19.43
CA VAL A 41 -32.03 4.91 -18.09
C VAL A 41 -31.68 6.40 -18.13
N ASP A 42 -32.66 7.24 -17.82
CA ASP A 42 -32.43 8.69 -17.70
C ASP A 42 -31.70 8.98 -16.37
N VAL A 43 -30.51 9.56 -16.47
CA VAL A 43 -29.61 9.93 -15.36
C VAL A 43 -29.40 11.44 -15.27
N THR A 44 -30.41 12.23 -15.55
CA THR A 44 -30.40 13.67 -15.26
C THR A 44 -30.51 13.92 -13.76
N GLY A 45 -29.40 13.73 -13.02
CA GLY A 45 -29.31 13.93 -11.57
C GLY A 45 -28.96 12.67 -10.77
N ALA A 46 -29.23 12.68 -9.47
CA ALA A 46 -28.93 11.56 -8.59
C ALA A 46 -29.80 10.33 -8.91
N VAL A 47 -29.14 9.20 -9.16
CA VAL A 47 -29.81 7.92 -9.41
C VAL A 47 -30.30 7.31 -8.09
N THR A 48 -31.54 6.83 -8.11
CA THR A 48 -32.11 6.09 -6.97
C THR A 48 -32.03 4.58 -7.23
N PHE A 49 -31.37 3.87 -6.35
CA PHE A 49 -31.30 2.40 -6.37
C PHE A 49 -32.30 1.77 -5.37
N PRO A 50 -32.80 0.51 -5.63
CA PRO A 50 -32.55 -0.27 -6.84
C PRO A 50 -33.24 0.29 -8.07
N LEU A 51 -32.65 0.07 -9.25
CA LEU A 51 -33.30 0.39 -10.51
C LEU A 51 -34.57 -0.42 -10.71
N SER A 52 -35.56 0.13 -11.43
CA SER A 52 -36.82 -0.55 -11.74
C SER A 52 -36.65 -1.76 -12.66
N GLU A 53 -35.66 -1.71 -13.55
CA GLU A 53 -35.27 -2.80 -14.45
C GLU A 53 -33.82 -3.18 -14.23
N LYS A 54 -33.50 -4.47 -14.44
CA LYS A 54 -32.14 -4.96 -14.31
C LYS A 54 -31.27 -4.42 -15.45
N VAL A 55 -30.14 -3.82 -15.09
CA VAL A 55 -29.14 -3.31 -16.03
C VAL A 55 -27.88 -4.16 -15.93
N THR A 56 -27.17 -4.35 -17.04
CA THR A 56 -25.90 -5.06 -17.08
C THR A 56 -24.82 -4.14 -17.66
N PHE A 57 -23.69 -4.05 -16.94
CA PHE A 57 -22.45 -3.44 -17.42
C PHE A 57 -21.36 -4.49 -17.55
N THR A 58 -20.30 -4.14 -18.28
CA THR A 58 -19.07 -4.93 -18.35
C THR A 58 -17.99 -4.27 -17.48
N GLY A 59 -17.32 -5.05 -16.64
CA GLY A 59 -16.25 -4.59 -15.77
C GLY A 59 -15.00 -5.44 -15.92
N MET A 60 -13.81 -4.83 -15.72
CA MET A 60 -12.56 -5.55 -15.63
C MET A 60 -11.95 -5.34 -14.24
N THR A 61 -11.44 -6.42 -13.64
CA THR A 61 -10.81 -6.35 -12.31
C THR A 61 -9.69 -7.38 -12.17
N SER A 62 -8.73 -7.09 -11.28
CA SER A 62 -7.76 -8.09 -10.82
C SER A 62 -8.28 -8.80 -9.56
N PHE A 63 -7.74 -9.99 -9.30
CA PHE A 63 -7.95 -10.71 -8.06
C PHE A 63 -6.63 -11.36 -7.59
N PRO A 64 -6.38 -11.45 -6.27
CA PRO A 64 -5.17 -12.07 -5.73
C PRO A 64 -5.07 -13.55 -6.06
N VAL A 65 -3.84 -14.04 -6.21
CA VAL A 65 -3.55 -15.46 -6.43
C VAL A 65 -4.12 -16.28 -5.28
N GLY A 66 -4.93 -17.30 -5.59
CA GLY A 66 -5.54 -18.18 -4.58
C GLY A 66 -6.85 -17.68 -3.97
N SER A 67 -7.34 -16.49 -4.37
CA SER A 67 -8.66 -15.98 -3.97
C SER A 67 -9.77 -16.44 -4.94
N GLU A 68 -11.04 -16.10 -4.63
CA GLU A 68 -12.21 -16.40 -5.50
C GLU A 68 -12.06 -15.68 -6.85
N PRO A 69 -11.94 -16.42 -7.97
CA PRO A 69 -11.68 -15.83 -9.28
C PRO A 69 -12.90 -15.16 -9.92
N GLU A 70 -14.12 -15.53 -9.52
CA GLU A 70 -15.36 -14.97 -10.07
C GLU A 70 -15.93 -13.92 -9.09
N PRO A 71 -15.84 -12.61 -9.43
CA PRO A 71 -16.29 -11.55 -8.52
C PRO A 71 -17.75 -11.69 -8.08
N ASN A 72 -18.64 -12.17 -8.97
CA ASN A 72 -20.06 -12.36 -8.65
C ASN A 72 -20.32 -13.47 -7.63
N ASN A 73 -19.35 -14.32 -7.31
CA ASN A 73 -19.42 -15.27 -6.21
C ASN A 73 -19.16 -14.62 -4.85
N ARG A 74 -18.55 -13.44 -4.82
CA ARG A 74 -18.27 -12.73 -3.57
C ARG A 74 -19.53 -12.12 -2.98
N THR A 75 -19.76 -12.30 -1.69
CA THR A 75 -20.93 -11.79 -0.98
C THR A 75 -21.11 -10.28 -1.12
N ILE A 76 -20.03 -9.53 -1.23
CA ILE A 76 -20.07 -8.08 -1.45
C ILE A 76 -20.76 -7.73 -2.77
N PHE A 77 -20.38 -8.36 -3.89
CA PHE A 77 -20.99 -8.07 -5.19
C PHE A 77 -22.40 -8.62 -5.33
N LYS A 78 -22.71 -9.79 -4.74
CA LYS A 78 -24.10 -10.30 -4.66
C LYS A 78 -25.03 -9.30 -3.97
N ARG A 79 -24.57 -8.76 -2.84
CA ARG A 79 -25.33 -7.76 -2.08
C ARG A 79 -25.50 -6.45 -2.84
N LEU A 80 -24.45 -5.99 -3.52
CA LEU A 80 -24.52 -4.80 -4.38
C LEU A 80 -25.49 -4.98 -5.55
N GLU A 81 -25.49 -6.15 -6.20
CA GLU A 81 -26.48 -6.46 -7.25
C GLU A 81 -27.92 -6.42 -6.71
N GLU A 82 -28.18 -7.01 -5.55
CA GLU A 82 -29.49 -6.96 -4.90
C GLU A 82 -29.92 -5.53 -4.54
N GLN A 83 -28.99 -4.71 -4.05
CA GLN A 83 -29.25 -3.33 -3.63
C GLN A 83 -29.46 -2.37 -4.79
N THR A 84 -28.82 -2.63 -5.94
CA THR A 84 -28.78 -1.70 -7.07
C THR A 84 -29.63 -2.16 -8.25
N ASN A 85 -29.91 -3.44 -8.38
CA ASN A 85 -30.45 -4.10 -9.57
C ASN A 85 -29.53 -3.93 -10.80
N VAL A 86 -28.21 -3.80 -10.56
CA VAL A 86 -27.16 -3.71 -11.57
C VAL A 86 -26.30 -4.96 -11.52
N HIS A 87 -26.20 -5.67 -12.63
CA HIS A 87 -25.31 -6.82 -12.81
C HIS A 87 -24.03 -6.41 -13.54
N ILE A 88 -22.91 -7.00 -13.13
CA ILE A 88 -21.64 -6.77 -13.82
C ILE A 88 -21.16 -8.07 -14.45
N ASP A 89 -20.98 -8.05 -15.78
CA ASP A 89 -20.25 -9.10 -16.49
C ASP A 89 -18.74 -8.84 -16.33
N TRP A 90 -18.08 -9.61 -15.48
CA TRP A 90 -16.69 -9.39 -15.15
C TRP A 90 -15.71 -10.06 -16.11
N THR A 91 -14.68 -9.34 -16.49
CA THR A 91 -13.41 -9.89 -16.97
C THR A 91 -12.42 -9.86 -15.81
N ALA A 92 -12.33 -10.96 -15.08
CA ALA A 92 -11.44 -11.08 -13.91
C ALA A 92 -10.09 -11.68 -14.32
N ILE A 93 -9.00 -11.06 -13.89
CA ILE A 93 -7.62 -11.43 -14.26
C ILE A 93 -6.81 -11.61 -12.97
N GLN A 94 -6.06 -12.69 -12.88
CA GLN A 94 -5.19 -12.96 -11.75
C GLN A 94 -4.07 -11.91 -11.63
N SER A 95 -3.76 -11.48 -10.40
CA SER A 95 -2.90 -10.32 -10.13
C SER A 95 -1.49 -10.45 -10.72
N ASP A 96 -0.93 -11.67 -10.80
CA ASP A 96 0.36 -11.95 -11.42
C ASP A 96 0.40 -11.75 -12.95
N GLN A 97 -0.78 -11.74 -13.61
CA GLN A 97 -0.93 -11.52 -15.04
C GLN A 97 -1.50 -10.13 -15.37
N TRP A 98 -1.85 -9.36 -14.33
CA TRP A 98 -2.61 -8.12 -14.50
C TRP A 98 -1.91 -7.09 -15.39
N SER A 99 -0.64 -6.80 -15.10
CA SER A 99 0.13 -5.77 -15.82
C SER A 99 0.17 -6.00 -17.34
N ASP A 100 0.41 -7.23 -17.77
CA ASP A 100 0.48 -7.59 -19.19
C ASP A 100 -0.91 -7.54 -19.85
N LYS A 101 -1.90 -8.07 -19.15
CA LYS A 101 -3.27 -8.19 -19.68
C LYS A 101 -3.98 -6.84 -19.77
N ILE A 102 -3.86 -5.98 -18.76
CA ILE A 102 -4.51 -4.67 -18.76
C ILE A 102 -3.95 -3.80 -19.90
N THR A 103 -2.63 -3.80 -20.10
CA THR A 103 -2.00 -3.05 -21.19
C THR A 103 -2.53 -3.50 -22.57
N LEU A 104 -2.66 -4.81 -22.78
CA LEU A 104 -3.20 -5.36 -24.03
C LEU A 104 -4.67 -4.99 -24.23
N ASN A 105 -5.49 -5.08 -23.17
CA ASN A 105 -6.91 -4.77 -23.22
C ASN A 105 -7.14 -3.27 -23.49
N MET A 106 -6.42 -2.38 -22.83
CA MET A 106 -6.53 -0.94 -23.04
C MET A 106 -6.10 -0.49 -24.44
N SER A 107 -5.26 -1.27 -25.11
CA SER A 107 -4.80 -1.00 -26.48
C SER A 107 -5.76 -1.48 -27.59
N ASN A 108 -6.81 -2.23 -27.23
CA ASN A 108 -7.73 -2.83 -28.19
C ASN A 108 -9.19 -2.44 -27.88
N PRO A 109 -9.83 -1.59 -28.72
CA PRO A 109 -11.21 -1.16 -28.49
C PRO A 109 -12.24 -2.29 -28.41
N ASN A 110 -11.95 -3.48 -28.96
CA ASN A 110 -12.87 -4.62 -28.92
C ASN A 110 -12.85 -5.37 -27.59
N THR A 111 -11.83 -5.18 -26.76
CA THR A 111 -11.67 -5.81 -25.44
C THR A 111 -11.95 -4.85 -24.29
N LEU A 112 -12.20 -3.56 -24.57
CA LEU A 112 -12.58 -2.60 -23.54
C LEU A 112 -13.91 -2.99 -22.90
N THR A 113 -13.97 -2.83 -21.58
CA THR A 113 -15.19 -2.92 -20.76
C THR A 113 -15.71 -1.52 -20.45
N ASP A 114 -16.92 -1.38 -19.91
CA ASP A 114 -17.47 -0.06 -19.53
C ASP A 114 -16.57 0.64 -18.49
N PHE A 115 -15.95 -0.12 -17.59
CA PHE A 115 -14.99 0.39 -16.61
C PHE A 115 -13.92 -0.64 -16.26
N VAL A 116 -12.79 -0.16 -15.71
CA VAL A 116 -11.75 -1.00 -15.10
C VAL A 116 -11.70 -0.68 -13.59
N PHE A 117 -12.09 -1.65 -12.77
CA PHE A 117 -12.37 -1.47 -11.35
C PHE A 117 -11.10 -1.36 -10.48
N THR A 118 -10.06 -2.10 -10.84
CA THR A 118 -8.74 -2.10 -10.17
C THR A 118 -7.65 -1.75 -11.17
N ALA A 119 -7.78 -0.61 -11.85
CA ALA A 119 -6.87 -0.20 -12.92
C ALA A 119 -5.44 0.02 -12.41
N ASP A 120 -5.30 0.69 -11.27
CA ASP A 120 -4.02 1.05 -10.64
C ASP A 120 -3.05 1.74 -11.61
N PHE A 121 -3.60 2.62 -12.46
CA PHE A 121 -2.82 3.32 -13.45
C PHE A 121 -1.93 4.39 -12.82
N THR A 122 -0.69 4.43 -13.28
CA THR A 122 0.23 5.55 -13.01
C THR A 122 -0.27 6.82 -13.69
N ASP A 123 0.21 7.97 -13.27
CA ASP A 123 -0.12 9.26 -13.88
C ASP A 123 0.18 9.26 -15.38
N SER A 124 1.33 8.72 -15.80
CA SER A 124 1.71 8.56 -17.20
C SER A 124 0.70 7.69 -17.99
N ASN A 125 0.20 6.60 -17.39
CA ASN A 125 -0.82 5.76 -18.02
C ASN A 125 -2.16 6.50 -18.16
N LEU A 126 -2.58 7.23 -17.12
CA LEU A 126 -3.82 8.01 -17.16
C LEU A 126 -3.78 9.05 -18.28
N LEU A 127 -2.74 9.88 -18.32
CA LEU A 127 -2.58 10.92 -19.33
C LEU A 127 -2.50 10.33 -20.73
N ARG A 128 -1.75 9.25 -20.92
CA ARG A 128 -1.66 8.56 -22.22
C ARG A 128 -3.01 8.02 -22.71
N TYR A 129 -3.79 7.36 -21.83
CA TYR A 129 -5.09 6.82 -22.21
C TYR A 129 -6.14 7.92 -22.38
N ALA A 130 -6.01 9.04 -21.68
CA ALA A 130 -6.80 10.25 -21.88
C ALA A 130 -6.55 10.85 -23.28
N ASP A 131 -5.30 11.07 -23.64
CA ASP A 131 -4.90 11.59 -24.96
C ASP A 131 -5.38 10.69 -26.12
N GLN A 132 -5.39 9.38 -25.90
CA GLN A 132 -5.89 8.41 -26.87
C GLN A 132 -7.43 8.34 -26.91
N GLY A 133 -8.14 9.02 -26.03
CA GLY A 133 -9.59 8.96 -25.89
C GLY A 133 -10.12 7.59 -25.47
N VAL A 134 -9.31 6.80 -24.74
CA VAL A 134 -9.68 5.45 -24.26
C VAL A 134 -10.44 5.53 -22.94
N ILE A 135 -10.12 6.50 -22.10
CA ILE A 135 -10.80 6.78 -20.83
C ILE A 135 -11.52 8.12 -20.87
N LEU A 136 -12.53 8.28 -20.03
CA LEU A 136 -13.37 9.48 -19.99
C LEU A 136 -12.88 10.46 -18.93
N ASN A 137 -13.05 11.77 -19.18
CA ASN A 137 -13.02 12.78 -18.13
C ASN A 137 -14.24 12.63 -17.24
N LEU A 138 -14.04 12.57 -15.92
CA LEU A 138 -15.05 12.22 -14.95
C LEU A 138 -15.60 13.40 -14.15
N GLU A 139 -15.09 14.62 -14.31
CA GLU A 139 -15.51 15.79 -13.53
C GLU A 139 -17.03 15.98 -13.51
N ASP A 140 -17.65 16.11 -14.71
CA ASP A 140 -19.09 16.32 -14.80
C ASP A 140 -19.89 15.16 -14.22
N TYR A 141 -19.41 13.91 -14.34
CA TYR A 141 -20.06 12.74 -13.75
C TYR A 141 -19.92 12.70 -12.24
N ILE A 142 -18.76 13.07 -11.70
CA ILE A 142 -18.56 13.20 -10.25
C ILE A 142 -19.53 14.25 -9.71
N ASP A 143 -19.57 15.43 -10.34
CA ASP A 143 -20.35 16.56 -9.86
C ASP A 143 -21.87 16.36 -9.99
N ASN A 144 -22.34 15.51 -10.91
CA ASN A 144 -23.77 15.31 -11.14
C ASN A 144 -24.30 13.95 -10.63
N ASN A 145 -23.45 12.90 -10.58
CA ASN A 145 -23.92 11.52 -10.38
C ASN A 145 -23.25 10.77 -9.22
N MET A 146 -22.26 11.38 -8.51
CA MET A 146 -21.50 10.70 -7.46
C MET A 146 -21.57 11.42 -6.09
N PRO A 147 -22.76 11.46 -5.46
CA PRO A 147 -22.95 12.23 -4.22
C PRO A 147 -22.15 11.73 -3.00
N ASN A 148 -21.72 10.46 -2.96
CA ASN A 148 -20.88 9.96 -1.88
C ASN A 148 -19.44 10.45 -2.05
N LEU A 149 -18.88 10.37 -3.26
CA LEU A 149 -17.53 10.89 -3.54
C LEU A 149 -17.47 12.41 -3.41
N GLN A 150 -18.55 13.14 -3.82
CA GLN A 150 -18.63 14.59 -3.59
C GLN A 150 -18.48 14.94 -2.11
N LYS A 151 -19.16 14.22 -1.21
CA LYS A 151 -19.03 14.45 0.24
C LYS A 151 -17.61 14.24 0.74
N VAL A 152 -16.90 13.25 0.21
CA VAL A 152 -15.46 13.05 0.52
C VAL A 152 -14.65 14.26 0.08
N PHE A 153 -14.87 14.77 -1.13
CA PHE A 153 -14.18 15.94 -1.65
C PHE A 153 -14.59 17.27 -0.97
N GLU A 154 -15.85 17.38 -0.51
CA GLU A 154 -16.28 18.53 0.29
C GLU A 154 -15.64 18.55 1.67
N GLN A 155 -15.50 17.38 2.29
CA GLN A 155 -14.88 17.22 3.61
C GLN A 155 -13.36 17.39 3.56
N TYR A 156 -12.72 16.86 2.50
CA TYR A 156 -11.28 16.87 2.26
C TYR A 156 -10.98 17.33 0.83
N PRO A 157 -10.99 18.65 0.57
CA PRO A 157 -10.77 19.21 -0.77
C PRO A 157 -9.44 18.82 -1.41
N GLU A 158 -8.44 18.47 -0.58
CA GLU A 158 -7.12 18.03 -1.00
C GLU A 158 -7.20 16.78 -1.88
N TYR A 159 -8.12 15.87 -1.62
CA TYR A 159 -8.30 14.67 -2.45
C TYR A 159 -8.77 15.02 -3.86
N ARG A 160 -9.69 16.00 -4.00
CA ARG A 160 -10.09 16.46 -5.33
C ARG A 160 -8.92 17.11 -6.06
N THR A 161 -8.14 17.94 -5.37
CA THR A 161 -6.93 18.56 -5.93
C THR A 161 -5.93 17.51 -6.40
N MET A 162 -5.68 16.48 -5.60
CA MET A 162 -4.77 15.38 -5.98
C MET A 162 -5.30 14.51 -7.12
N CYS A 163 -6.61 14.45 -7.36
CA CYS A 163 -7.20 13.75 -8.49
C CYS A 163 -7.17 14.56 -9.78
N THR A 164 -7.05 15.89 -9.70
CA THR A 164 -7.18 16.82 -10.82
C THR A 164 -5.82 17.09 -11.45
N ASP A 165 -5.73 16.94 -12.77
CA ASP A 165 -4.53 17.24 -13.52
C ASP A 165 -4.31 18.75 -13.70
N SER A 166 -3.23 19.14 -14.37
CA SER A 166 -2.87 20.55 -14.59
C SER A 166 -3.84 21.31 -15.52
N GLU A 167 -4.69 20.59 -16.26
CA GLU A 167 -5.72 21.16 -17.15
C GLU A 167 -7.10 21.22 -16.50
N GLY A 168 -7.24 20.71 -15.28
CA GLY A 168 -8.48 20.71 -14.51
C GLY A 168 -9.29 19.43 -14.64
N HIS A 169 -8.78 18.37 -15.24
CA HIS A 169 -9.50 17.13 -15.51
C HIS A 169 -9.27 16.04 -14.47
N ILE A 170 -10.29 15.18 -14.27
CA ILE A 170 -10.23 14.00 -13.42
C ILE A 170 -10.44 12.76 -14.28
N TRP A 171 -9.39 11.94 -14.43
CA TRP A 171 -9.35 10.78 -15.33
C TRP A 171 -9.67 9.45 -14.67
N ALA A 172 -9.69 9.41 -13.33
CA ALA A 172 -9.91 8.18 -12.58
C ALA A 172 -10.58 8.47 -11.24
N LEU A 173 -11.22 7.44 -10.69
CA LEU A 173 -11.79 7.43 -9.34
C LEU A 173 -10.76 6.90 -8.36
N PRO A 174 -10.50 7.60 -7.23
CA PRO A 174 -9.44 7.26 -6.30
C PRO A 174 -9.78 6.08 -5.37
N TRP A 175 -8.73 5.47 -4.83
CA TRP A 175 -8.76 4.70 -3.60
C TRP A 175 -8.20 5.58 -2.47
N ILE A 176 -8.92 5.66 -1.36
CA ILE A 176 -8.58 6.48 -0.20
C ILE A 176 -8.71 5.61 1.04
N GLU A 177 -7.64 5.52 1.82
CA GLU A 177 -7.65 4.92 3.16
C GLU A 177 -6.94 5.86 4.13
N GLN A 178 -7.71 6.51 4.97
CA GLN A 178 -7.21 7.45 5.97
C GLN A 178 -7.42 6.84 7.35
N LEU A 179 -6.35 6.75 8.13
CA LEU A 179 -6.42 6.34 9.53
C LEU A 179 -5.34 7.09 10.31
N GLY A 180 -5.78 7.91 11.27
CA GLY A 180 -4.96 8.91 11.93
C GLY A 180 -4.81 10.18 11.08
N ALA A 181 -4.14 11.17 11.62
CA ALA A 181 -4.01 12.49 11.01
C ALA A 181 -2.56 13.00 11.03
N GLU A 182 -2.17 13.74 10.00
CA GLU A 182 -0.85 14.38 9.89
C GLU A 182 0.31 13.41 10.20
N LYS A 183 1.21 13.80 11.12
CA LYS A 183 2.36 12.97 11.55
C LYS A 183 1.95 11.70 12.30
N THR A 184 0.70 11.57 12.71
CA THR A 184 0.16 10.37 13.38
C THR A 184 -0.65 9.46 12.45
N ALA A 185 -0.71 9.76 11.16
CA ALA A 185 -1.35 8.88 10.19
C ALA A 185 -0.63 7.51 10.15
N ILE A 186 -1.40 6.45 10.00
CA ILE A 186 -0.88 5.06 10.06
C ILE A 186 0.23 4.78 9.04
N GLN A 187 0.20 5.47 7.91
CA GLN A 187 1.17 5.30 6.83
C GLN A 187 2.32 6.30 6.86
N THR A 188 2.42 7.15 7.90
CA THR A 188 3.50 8.14 8.02
C THR A 188 4.87 7.48 8.00
N ILE A 189 4.97 6.29 8.58
CA ILE A 189 6.18 5.46 8.55
C ILE A 189 5.81 4.11 7.94
N GLY A 190 6.46 3.71 6.85
CA GLY A 190 6.26 2.40 6.21
C GLY A 190 7.05 1.30 6.92
N ASN A 191 8.36 1.41 6.88
CA ASN A 191 9.31 0.40 7.34
C ASN A 191 9.67 0.53 8.83
N MET A 192 8.73 0.21 9.72
CA MET A 192 9.04 0.18 11.16
C MET A 192 10.09 -0.89 11.48
N SER A 193 11.01 -0.54 12.37
CA SER A 193 11.96 -1.46 12.95
C SER A 193 11.43 -2.00 14.28
N PHE A 194 11.55 -3.31 14.48
CA PHE A 194 11.11 -4.00 15.69
C PHE A 194 12.27 -4.75 16.33
N ILE A 195 12.32 -4.72 17.66
CA ILE A 195 13.33 -5.42 18.46
C ILE A 195 12.69 -6.47 19.36
N ASN A 196 13.33 -7.62 19.47
CA ASN A 196 12.87 -8.75 20.29
C ASN A 196 13.10 -8.46 21.77
N THR A 197 12.06 -8.03 22.46
CA THR A 197 12.11 -7.68 23.88
C THR A 197 12.32 -8.90 24.78
N LYS A 198 11.91 -10.07 24.33
CA LYS A 198 12.15 -11.34 25.04
C LYS A 198 13.64 -11.65 25.15
N TRP A 199 14.42 -11.38 24.07
CA TRP A 199 15.88 -11.54 24.12
C TRP A 199 16.56 -10.43 24.92
N LEU A 200 16.08 -9.19 24.82
CA LEU A 200 16.57 -8.10 25.68
C LEU A 200 16.42 -8.47 27.17
N ASN A 201 15.24 -8.89 27.57
CA ASN A 201 14.95 -9.28 28.96
C ASN A 201 15.79 -10.49 29.41
N PHE A 202 15.95 -11.50 28.58
CA PHE A 202 16.76 -12.68 28.88
C PHE A 202 18.23 -12.32 29.13
N LEU A 203 18.77 -11.39 28.35
CA LEU A 203 20.16 -10.94 28.49
C LEU A 203 20.35 -9.79 29.47
N GLY A 204 19.25 -9.27 30.07
CA GLY A 204 19.30 -8.13 30.99
C GLY A 204 19.70 -6.82 30.34
N LEU A 205 19.34 -6.65 29.05
CA LEU A 205 19.62 -5.46 28.25
C LEU A 205 18.43 -4.49 28.27
N SER A 206 18.73 -3.20 28.15
CA SER A 206 17.72 -2.16 27.98
C SER A 206 17.42 -1.92 26.50
N MET A 207 16.26 -1.29 26.21
CA MET A 207 15.94 -0.76 24.89
C MET A 207 17.02 0.25 24.46
N PRO A 208 17.69 0.06 23.31
CA PRO A 208 18.70 1.01 22.85
C PRO A 208 18.05 2.29 22.31
N THR A 209 18.73 3.41 22.52
CA THR A 209 18.29 4.75 22.07
C THR A 209 19.34 5.46 21.21
N THR A 210 20.55 4.91 21.18
CA THR A 210 21.65 5.40 20.34
C THR A 210 22.18 4.30 19.42
N VAL A 211 22.83 4.69 18.35
CA VAL A 211 23.44 3.73 17.40
C VAL A 211 24.50 2.86 18.09
N ASP A 212 25.25 3.41 19.04
CA ASP A 212 26.26 2.66 19.80
C ASP A 212 25.61 1.62 20.74
N GLU A 213 24.54 1.98 21.44
CA GLU A 213 23.79 1.05 22.29
C GLU A 213 23.17 -0.06 21.45
N PHE A 214 22.63 0.28 20.29
CA PHE A 214 22.03 -0.68 19.37
C PHE A 214 23.07 -1.68 18.83
N GLU A 215 24.25 -1.20 18.46
CA GLU A 215 25.36 -2.05 18.04
C GLU A 215 25.75 -3.04 19.16
N GLN A 216 25.84 -2.56 20.41
CA GLN A 216 26.13 -3.42 21.57
C GLN A 216 25.04 -4.48 21.78
N VAL A 217 23.77 -4.12 21.60
CA VAL A 217 22.66 -5.08 21.69
C VAL A 217 22.80 -6.16 20.60
N LEU A 218 23.06 -5.77 19.34
CA LEU A 218 23.25 -6.73 18.25
C LEU A 218 24.45 -7.65 18.50
N MET A 219 25.56 -7.11 19.01
CA MET A 219 26.72 -7.92 19.41
C MET A 219 26.34 -8.91 20.53
N ALA A 220 25.57 -8.45 21.53
CA ALA A 220 25.11 -9.33 22.59
C ALA A 220 24.21 -10.47 22.07
N PHE A 221 23.33 -10.20 21.13
CA PHE A 221 22.52 -11.25 20.48
C PHE A 221 23.39 -12.25 19.73
N ARG A 222 24.39 -11.81 18.96
CA ARG A 222 25.35 -12.67 18.27
C ARG A 222 26.16 -13.53 19.26
N ASP A 223 26.74 -12.90 20.26
CA ASP A 223 27.68 -13.55 21.17
C ASP A 223 26.98 -14.52 22.14
N ASN A 224 25.70 -14.32 22.41
CA ASN A 224 24.87 -15.20 23.26
C ASN A 224 23.92 -16.10 22.42
N ALA A 225 24.14 -16.25 21.12
CA ALA A 225 23.28 -17.03 20.23
C ALA A 225 22.99 -18.45 20.73
N ALA A 226 24.00 -19.15 21.27
CA ALA A 226 23.84 -20.50 21.80
C ALA A 226 22.90 -20.53 23.02
N SER A 227 22.99 -19.54 23.92
CA SER A 227 22.13 -19.43 25.10
C SER A 227 20.69 -19.07 24.71
N ILE A 228 20.49 -18.16 23.78
CA ILE A 228 19.18 -17.79 23.25
C ILE A 228 18.50 -19.01 22.60
N LYS A 229 19.24 -19.75 21.76
CA LYS A 229 18.73 -21.00 21.15
C LYS A 229 18.29 -22.03 22.18
N ALA A 230 19.10 -22.22 23.22
CA ALA A 230 18.81 -23.20 24.26
C ALA A 230 17.59 -22.81 25.09
N GLU A 231 17.46 -21.53 25.46
CA GLU A 231 16.35 -21.00 26.27
C GLU A 231 15.02 -21.11 25.54
N TYR A 232 14.99 -20.73 24.24
CA TYR A 232 13.73 -20.62 23.48
C TYR A 232 13.47 -21.78 22.51
N GLY A 233 14.37 -22.78 22.46
CA GLY A 233 14.22 -23.95 21.60
C GLY A 233 14.26 -23.61 20.11
N ILE A 234 15.04 -22.59 19.72
CA ILE A 234 15.10 -22.11 18.34
C ILE A 234 15.89 -23.08 17.48
N ASP A 235 15.29 -23.51 16.37
CA ASP A 235 15.97 -24.30 15.35
C ASP A 235 16.55 -23.36 14.27
N GLY A 236 17.80 -23.58 13.90
CA GLY A 236 18.53 -22.71 12.96
C GLY A 236 19.43 -21.68 13.68
N ASP A 237 20.08 -20.81 12.90
CA ASP A 237 21.00 -19.81 13.43
C ASP A 237 20.26 -18.56 13.91
N ILE A 238 20.72 -17.99 15.00
CA ILE A 238 20.30 -16.68 15.50
C ILE A 238 20.81 -15.60 14.53
N ILE A 239 19.95 -14.70 14.19
CA ILE A 239 20.23 -13.56 13.32
C ILE A 239 19.99 -12.29 14.12
N PRO A 240 21.06 -11.54 14.48
CA PRO A 240 20.90 -10.35 15.31
C PRO A 240 19.98 -9.31 14.67
N MET A 241 20.11 -9.05 13.37
CA MET A 241 19.23 -8.19 12.59
C MET A 241 19.01 -8.77 11.19
N SER A 242 17.77 -8.88 10.74
CA SER A 242 17.44 -9.26 9.36
C SER A 242 16.61 -8.17 8.68
N CYS A 243 16.83 -8.00 7.37
CA CYS A 243 16.14 -7.04 6.50
C CYS A 243 16.13 -7.58 5.07
N ILE A 244 15.45 -6.87 4.17
CA ILE A 244 15.56 -7.06 2.72
C ILE A 244 15.89 -5.71 2.11
N VAL A 245 17.14 -5.53 1.71
CA VAL A 245 17.64 -4.25 1.17
C VAL A 245 16.93 -3.89 -0.13
N ASN A 246 16.49 -2.65 -0.26
CA ASN A 246 15.71 -2.12 -1.38
C ASN A 246 14.32 -2.78 -1.56
N ASN A 247 13.75 -3.34 -0.51
CA ASN A 247 12.44 -3.98 -0.59
C ASN A 247 11.46 -3.41 0.44
N GLY A 248 10.55 -2.55 -0.02
CA GLY A 248 9.35 -2.14 0.72
C GLY A 248 9.58 -1.86 2.22
N ASP A 249 8.72 -2.40 3.05
CA ASP A 249 8.74 -2.20 4.51
C ASP A 249 9.85 -2.99 5.23
N GLN A 250 10.61 -3.82 4.52
CA GLN A 250 11.70 -4.62 5.07
C GLN A 250 13.06 -3.96 4.94
N ASP A 251 13.13 -2.80 4.29
CA ASP A 251 14.38 -2.05 4.09
C ASP A 251 14.86 -1.39 5.40
N PRO A 252 16.17 -1.41 5.71
CA PRO A 252 16.69 -0.85 6.97
C PRO A 252 16.86 0.67 6.94
N SER A 253 16.38 1.38 5.93
CA SER A 253 16.60 2.83 5.72
C SER A 253 16.18 3.70 6.89
N ILE A 254 15.16 3.29 7.66
CA ILE A 254 14.73 4.06 8.84
C ILE A 254 15.86 4.26 9.85
N LEU A 255 16.83 3.36 9.92
CA LEU A 255 17.97 3.47 10.84
C LEU A 255 18.94 4.59 10.46
N ILE A 256 18.93 5.03 9.19
CA ILE A 256 19.81 6.09 8.68
C ILE A 256 19.36 7.47 9.19
N ASN A 257 18.09 7.62 9.59
CA ASN A 257 17.56 8.90 10.05
C ASN A 257 18.28 9.51 11.27
N GLY A 258 18.98 8.72 12.05
CA GLY A 258 19.78 9.18 13.19
C GLY A 258 21.05 9.94 12.85
N PHE A 259 21.46 9.97 11.56
CA PHE A 259 22.72 10.54 11.10
C PHE A 259 22.53 11.91 10.43
N GLY A 260 23.53 12.79 10.58
CA GLY A 260 23.57 14.09 9.97
C GLY A 260 22.43 15.01 10.45
N GLU A 261 21.76 15.66 9.51
CA GLU A 261 20.65 16.56 9.81
C GLU A 261 19.30 15.81 9.99
N GLY A 262 19.32 14.46 9.98
CA GLY A 262 18.14 13.64 10.19
C GLY A 262 17.23 13.50 8.98
N TYR A 263 17.72 13.74 7.78
CA TYR A 263 16.94 13.51 6.56
C TYR A 263 16.97 12.04 6.13
N GLY A 264 17.95 11.24 6.52
CA GLY A 264 18.03 9.81 6.29
C GLY A 264 17.65 9.38 4.89
N ASP A 265 17.06 8.20 4.79
CA ASP A 265 16.43 7.70 3.55
C ASP A 265 14.90 7.59 3.77
N ALA A 266 14.26 8.72 3.98
CA ALA A 266 12.84 8.81 4.33
C ALA A 266 11.92 8.27 3.22
N ASP A 267 12.30 8.51 1.97
CA ASP A 267 11.61 8.01 0.79
C ASP A 267 12.56 7.11 0.00
N LYS A 268 12.64 5.86 0.39
CA LYS A 268 13.52 4.85 -0.21
C LYS A 268 13.26 4.57 -1.70
N ASP A 269 12.10 4.98 -2.19
CA ASP A 269 11.73 4.77 -3.60
C ASP A 269 12.15 5.94 -4.47
N ARG A 270 12.04 7.18 -3.97
CA ARG A 270 12.40 8.40 -4.71
C ARG A 270 13.64 9.09 -4.13
N HIS A 271 14.04 8.73 -2.92
CA HIS A 271 15.14 9.34 -2.15
C HIS A 271 14.99 10.86 -1.96
N ILE A 272 13.77 11.37 -1.92
CA ILE A 272 13.50 12.79 -1.70
C ILE A 272 13.02 13.06 -0.28
N ALA A 273 13.40 14.21 0.24
CA ALA A 273 12.85 14.78 1.46
C ALA A 273 12.49 16.25 1.23
N VAL A 274 11.56 16.77 2.02
CA VAL A 274 11.20 18.18 2.05
C VAL A 274 11.71 18.79 3.33
N THR A 275 12.55 19.82 3.22
CA THR A 275 13.09 20.52 4.38
C THR A 275 12.06 21.46 5.00
N ASN A 276 12.32 21.94 6.23
CA ASN A 276 11.40 22.87 6.91
C ASN A 276 11.32 24.25 6.25
N ASP A 277 12.25 24.62 5.37
CA ASP A 277 12.17 25.79 4.49
C ASP A 277 11.55 25.46 3.11
N ARG A 278 10.87 24.31 3.00
CA ARG A 278 10.16 23.83 1.81
C ARG A 278 11.03 23.61 0.58
N LYS A 279 12.24 23.11 0.77
CA LYS A 279 13.09 22.68 -0.34
C LYS A 279 13.02 21.18 -0.53
N VAL A 280 12.92 20.76 -1.78
CA VAL A 280 13.09 19.36 -2.17
C VAL A 280 14.58 19.06 -2.24
N ILE A 281 15.03 18.06 -1.50
CA ILE A 281 16.39 17.56 -1.53
C ILE A 281 16.42 16.07 -1.85
N CYS A 282 17.52 15.59 -2.42
CA CYS A 282 17.80 14.17 -2.50
C CYS A 282 18.46 13.70 -1.21
N ALA A 283 17.78 12.91 -0.41
CA ALA A 283 18.31 12.37 0.85
C ALA A 283 19.57 11.54 0.61
N ALA A 284 19.62 10.78 -0.50
CA ALA A 284 20.73 9.93 -0.87
C ALA A 284 22.02 10.70 -1.28
N THR A 285 21.98 12.02 -1.35
CA THR A 285 23.18 12.86 -1.58
C THR A 285 23.73 13.52 -0.30
N GLN A 286 23.04 13.33 0.82
CA GLN A 286 23.41 13.98 2.08
C GLN A 286 24.53 13.21 2.78
N GLN A 287 25.38 13.93 3.54
CA GLN A 287 26.47 13.30 4.30
C GLN A 287 25.95 12.30 5.32
N GLY A 288 24.83 12.61 6.01
CA GLY A 288 24.21 11.68 6.97
C GLY A 288 23.74 10.36 6.34
N TYR A 289 23.31 10.37 5.09
CA TYR A 289 23.01 9.14 4.35
C TYR A 289 24.27 8.29 4.17
N ARG A 290 25.38 8.89 3.75
CA ARG A 290 26.67 8.21 3.64
C ARG A 290 27.13 7.62 4.98
N ASP A 291 27.12 8.44 6.04
CA ASP A 291 27.57 8.03 7.37
C ASP A 291 26.72 6.86 7.90
N GLY A 292 25.41 6.88 7.64
CA GLY A 292 24.52 5.78 7.95
C GLY A 292 24.80 4.49 7.16
N LEU A 293 25.16 4.60 5.88
CA LEU A 293 25.57 3.46 5.07
C LEU A 293 26.93 2.88 5.51
N ASP A 294 27.88 3.72 5.87
CA ASP A 294 29.18 3.29 6.41
C ASP A 294 28.98 2.55 7.75
N TRP A 295 28.03 3.01 8.58
CA TRP A 295 27.65 2.31 9.80
C TRP A 295 26.94 0.97 9.51
N LEU A 296 26.00 0.92 8.57
CA LEU A 296 25.37 -0.36 8.17
C LEU A 296 26.40 -1.34 7.60
N HIS A 297 27.40 -0.85 6.83
CA HIS A 297 28.52 -1.66 6.39
C HIS A 297 29.29 -2.27 7.57
N LYS A 298 29.60 -1.48 8.58
CA LYS A 298 30.26 -1.98 9.80
C LYS A 298 29.45 -3.10 10.44
N LEU A 299 28.14 -2.92 10.61
CA LEU A 299 27.26 -3.96 11.17
C LEU A 299 27.28 -5.23 10.31
N TYR A 300 27.24 -5.09 8.99
CA TYR A 300 27.29 -6.22 8.06
C TYR A 300 28.65 -6.96 8.13
N ALA A 301 29.76 -6.23 8.11
CA ALA A 301 31.11 -6.79 8.22
C ALA A 301 31.33 -7.56 9.53
N GLU A 302 30.70 -7.12 10.62
CA GLU A 302 30.73 -7.75 11.93
C GLU A 302 29.72 -8.91 12.08
N LYS A 303 29.00 -9.27 11.00
CA LYS A 303 27.99 -10.33 10.95
C LYS A 303 26.81 -10.09 11.90
N LEU A 304 26.45 -8.83 12.07
CA LEU A 304 25.27 -8.42 12.85
C LEU A 304 24.03 -8.34 11.98
N ILE A 305 24.18 -8.26 10.65
CA ILE A 305 23.09 -8.29 9.66
C ILE A 305 23.05 -9.64 8.95
N ASP A 306 21.85 -10.13 8.65
CA ASP A 306 21.60 -11.35 7.88
C ASP A 306 22.37 -11.29 6.55
N PRO A 307 23.27 -12.23 6.25
CA PRO A 307 24.01 -12.23 4.98
C PRO A 307 23.10 -12.41 3.75
N GLU A 308 21.89 -12.92 3.92
CA GLU A 308 20.92 -13.09 2.83
C GLU A 308 20.08 -11.82 2.58
N CYS A 309 20.30 -10.71 3.30
CA CYS A 309 19.50 -9.48 3.21
C CYS A 309 19.44 -8.85 1.79
N PHE A 310 20.35 -9.20 0.89
CA PHE A 310 20.37 -8.72 -0.50
C PHE A 310 19.67 -9.66 -1.48
N THR A 311 19.30 -10.86 -1.08
CA THR A 311 18.85 -11.92 -2.00
C THR A 311 17.64 -12.71 -1.52
N GLN A 312 17.29 -12.60 -0.23
CA GLN A 312 16.13 -13.33 0.30
C GLN A 312 14.82 -12.72 -0.16
N GLU A 313 13.88 -13.59 -0.46
CA GLU A 313 12.50 -13.23 -0.78
C GLU A 313 11.66 -13.10 0.51
N TRP A 314 10.53 -12.39 0.42
CA TRP A 314 9.58 -12.20 1.53
C TRP A 314 9.21 -13.53 2.23
N SER A 315 8.92 -14.58 1.48
CA SER A 315 8.55 -15.89 2.04
C SER A 315 9.64 -16.51 2.90
N THR A 316 10.91 -16.36 2.49
CA THR A 316 12.08 -16.81 3.26
C THR A 316 12.25 -15.97 4.52
N TYR A 317 12.12 -14.65 4.39
CA TYR A 317 12.18 -13.71 5.51
C TYR A 317 11.13 -14.04 6.58
N VAL A 318 9.87 -14.20 6.20
CA VAL A 318 8.78 -14.59 7.11
C VAL A 318 9.03 -15.96 7.73
N SER A 319 9.52 -16.94 6.96
CA SER A 319 9.80 -18.28 7.48
C SER A 319 10.87 -18.27 8.57
N LYS A 320 11.94 -17.48 8.41
CA LYS A 320 12.99 -17.31 9.44
C LYS A 320 12.44 -16.61 10.69
N GLY A 321 11.58 -15.58 10.51
CA GLY A 321 10.94 -14.88 11.62
C GLY A 321 10.02 -15.78 12.43
N LYS A 322 9.11 -16.49 11.76
CA LYS A 322 8.20 -17.48 12.40
C LYS A 322 8.94 -18.63 13.09
N ALA A 323 10.19 -18.87 12.72
CA ALA A 323 11.08 -19.80 13.45
C ALA A 323 11.76 -19.14 14.67
N GLY A 324 11.45 -17.88 15.01
CA GLY A 324 11.97 -17.15 16.16
C GLY A 324 13.45 -16.76 16.05
N ARG A 325 14.00 -16.62 14.84
CA ARG A 325 15.44 -16.48 14.60
C ARG A 325 15.96 -15.04 14.70
N TYR A 326 15.09 -14.03 14.76
CA TYR A 326 15.45 -12.62 14.66
C TYR A 326 15.54 -11.90 16.00
N GLY A 327 16.60 -11.10 16.17
CA GLY A 327 16.72 -10.11 17.24
C GLY A 327 16.09 -8.77 16.86
N VAL A 328 16.29 -8.35 15.60
CA VAL A 328 15.70 -7.13 15.02
C VAL A 328 15.18 -7.47 13.63
N CYS A 329 14.02 -6.92 13.28
CA CYS A 329 13.41 -7.06 11.95
C CYS A 329 12.67 -5.78 11.54
N PHE A 330 12.28 -5.71 10.26
CA PHE A 330 11.57 -4.58 9.66
C PHE A 330 10.29 -5.09 9.00
N SER A 331 9.19 -4.39 9.21
CA SER A 331 7.90 -4.75 8.61
C SER A 331 6.91 -3.60 8.77
N TRP A 332 5.84 -3.65 7.98
CA TRP A 332 4.64 -2.87 8.28
C TRP A 332 4.07 -3.25 9.64
N ASP A 333 3.94 -4.54 9.92
CA ASP A 333 3.50 -5.10 11.19
C ASP A 333 4.32 -6.35 11.51
N VAL A 334 4.85 -6.42 12.73
CA VAL A 334 5.63 -7.59 13.18
C VAL A 334 4.76 -8.85 13.28
N ALA A 335 3.45 -8.72 13.44
CA ALA A 335 2.52 -9.85 13.41
C ALA A 335 2.53 -10.63 12.09
N ASN A 336 3.03 -10.04 11.00
CA ASN A 336 3.25 -10.75 9.74
C ASN A 336 4.46 -11.70 9.79
N ILE A 337 5.34 -11.51 10.76
CA ILE A 337 6.64 -12.20 10.87
C ILE A 337 6.67 -13.13 12.07
N ASP A 338 6.19 -12.68 13.24
CA ASP A 338 6.26 -13.40 14.50
C ASP A 338 5.12 -13.00 15.45
N ASN A 339 5.16 -13.44 16.69
CA ASN A 339 4.19 -13.11 17.73
C ASN A 339 4.40 -11.68 18.25
N LEU A 340 3.39 -10.83 18.09
CA LEU A 340 3.42 -9.41 18.50
C LEU A 340 3.87 -9.18 19.95
N THR A 341 3.53 -10.08 20.88
CA THR A 341 3.82 -9.89 22.32
C THR A 341 5.29 -9.95 22.70
N ASP A 342 6.13 -10.48 21.83
CA ASP A 342 7.57 -10.62 22.07
C ASP A 342 8.39 -9.46 21.49
N TRP A 343 7.72 -8.46 20.90
CA TRP A 343 8.34 -7.39 20.14
C TRP A 343 7.86 -6.01 20.55
N GLU A 344 8.76 -5.04 20.49
CA GLU A 344 8.43 -3.62 20.56
C GLU A 344 9.09 -2.86 19.39
N PRO A 345 8.50 -1.76 18.94
CA PRO A 345 9.15 -0.92 17.96
C PRO A 345 10.44 -0.32 18.53
N LEU A 346 11.49 -0.33 17.72
CA LEU A 346 12.74 0.32 18.05
C LEU A 346 12.53 1.85 17.92
N PRO A 347 12.85 2.65 18.96
CA PRO A 347 12.75 4.10 18.87
C PRO A 347 13.75 4.66 17.86
N ALA A 348 13.60 5.93 17.49
CA ALA A 348 14.60 6.63 16.70
C ALA A 348 15.97 6.57 17.40
N LEU A 349 16.95 6.01 16.71
CA LEU A 349 18.33 5.95 17.23
C LEU A 349 19.03 7.28 17.01
N THR A 350 19.86 7.68 17.96
CA THR A 350 20.64 8.91 17.85
C THR A 350 22.11 8.57 17.52
N ALA A 351 22.59 9.05 16.38
CA ALA A 351 24.02 9.22 16.10
C ALA A 351 24.41 10.69 16.36
N ASP A 352 23.91 11.61 15.53
CA ASP A 352 24.09 13.06 15.66
C ASP A 352 22.79 13.75 16.06
N THR A 353 21.67 13.26 15.54
CA THR A 353 20.33 13.77 15.81
C THR A 353 19.41 12.61 16.21
N ARG A 354 18.35 12.92 16.95
CA ARG A 354 17.24 12.02 17.17
C ARG A 354 16.10 12.46 16.27
N ASN A 355 15.91 11.73 15.17
CA ASN A 355 14.93 12.10 14.17
C ASN A 355 14.36 10.90 13.43
N ILE A 356 13.08 10.99 13.10
CA ILE A 356 12.41 10.17 12.10
C ILE A 356 11.85 11.11 11.04
N THR A 357 12.21 10.90 9.80
CA THR A 357 11.64 11.64 8.68
C THR A 357 10.36 10.96 8.22
N PRO A 358 9.19 11.61 8.30
CA PRO A 358 7.95 11.05 7.83
C PRO A 358 7.98 10.88 6.30
N GLN A 359 7.53 9.71 5.82
CA GLN A 359 7.48 9.42 4.38
C GLN A 359 6.22 9.97 3.72
N ASN A 360 5.12 10.02 4.47
CA ASN A 360 3.82 10.44 3.99
C ASN A 360 3.10 11.34 5.00
N GLY A 361 2.25 12.24 4.50
CA GLY A 361 1.27 12.97 5.30
C GLY A 361 -0.12 12.32 5.21
N SER A 362 -1.07 12.76 6.01
CA SER A 362 -2.40 12.15 6.09
C SER A 362 -3.16 12.08 4.76
N PHE A 363 -3.02 13.08 3.88
CA PHE A 363 -3.69 13.10 2.58
C PHE A 363 -2.92 12.37 1.48
N THR A 364 -1.63 12.17 1.62
CA THR A 364 -0.79 11.52 0.62
C THR A 364 -0.58 10.04 0.89
N SER A 365 -0.80 9.62 2.12
CA SER A 365 -0.75 8.22 2.53
C SER A 365 -2.10 7.55 2.24
N GLY A 366 -2.09 6.30 1.81
CA GLY A 366 -3.33 5.60 1.51
C GLY A 366 -4.16 6.28 0.42
N PHE A 367 -3.51 6.83 -0.61
CA PHE A 367 -4.16 7.46 -1.75
C PHE A 367 -3.61 6.91 -3.07
N ALA A 368 -4.49 6.41 -3.92
CA ALA A 368 -4.17 5.99 -5.27
C ALA A 368 -5.20 6.59 -6.25
N ARG A 369 -4.79 7.66 -6.99
CA ARG A 369 -5.71 8.35 -7.92
C ARG A 369 -6.17 7.47 -9.06
N GLY A 370 -5.32 6.60 -9.58
CA GLY A 370 -5.57 5.78 -10.76
C GLY A 370 -6.32 4.47 -10.49
N ARG A 371 -7.07 4.36 -9.39
CA ARG A 371 -7.67 3.08 -8.95
C ARG A 371 -8.73 2.54 -9.91
N CYS A 372 -9.63 3.39 -10.40
CA CYS A 372 -10.70 2.95 -11.29
C CYS A 372 -10.91 3.96 -12.42
N VAL A 373 -11.08 3.46 -13.64
CA VAL A 373 -11.35 4.31 -14.80
C VAL A 373 -12.65 3.88 -15.48
N VAL A 374 -13.39 4.85 -16.03
CA VAL A 374 -14.51 4.62 -16.94
C VAL A 374 -14.01 4.80 -18.36
N THR A 375 -14.29 3.83 -19.22
CA THR A 375 -13.75 3.84 -20.59
C THR A 375 -14.72 4.47 -21.58
N ALA A 376 -14.22 4.86 -22.75
CA ALA A 376 -15.04 5.34 -23.86
C ALA A 376 -16.01 4.27 -24.42
N LYS A 377 -15.95 3.04 -23.93
CA LYS A 377 -16.88 1.95 -24.24
C LYS A 377 -18.20 2.08 -23.49
N ALA A 378 -18.24 2.76 -22.36
CA ALA A 378 -19.43 2.91 -21.54
C ALA A 378 -20.59 3.52 -22.33
N THR A 379 -21.69 2.78 -22.42
CA THR A 379 -22.89 3.23 -23.16
C THR A 379 -23.72 4.23 -22.37
N ASN A 380 -23.64 4.18 -21.04
CA ASN A 380 -24.24 5.15 -20.12
C ASN A 380 -23.26 5.49 -19.00
N PRO A 381 -22.26 6.35 -19.26
CA PRO A 381 -21.23 6.70 -18.27
C PRO A 381 -21.79 7.27 -16.97
N ALA A 382 -22.86 8.06 -17.04
CA ALA A 382 -23.50 8.64 -15.87
C ALA A 382 -24.05 7.56 -14.93
N LEU A 383 -24.69 6.52 -15.46
CA LEU A 383 -25.21 5.41 -14.68
C LEU A 383 -24.07 4.51 -14.14
N VAL A 384 -23.01 4.31 -14.92
CA VAL A 384 -21.78 3.61 -14.46
C VAL A 384 -21.17 4.36 -13.27
N CYS A 385 -21.01 5.68 -13.35
CA CYS A 385 -20.49 6.50 -12.26
C CYS A 385 -21.41 6.48 -11.04
N ALA A 386 -22.73 6.54 -11.23
CA ALA A 386 -23.69 6.42 -10.11
C ALA A 386 -23.61 5.06 -9.40
N TRP A 387 -23.35 3.97 -10.14
CA TRP A 387 -23.13 2.65 -9.54
C TRP A 387 -21.77 2.59 -8.82
N LEU A 388 -20.70 3.10 -9.43
CA LEU A 388 -19.38 3.20 -8.81
C LEU A 388 -19.38 4.07 -7.56
N ASP A 389 -20.26 5.08 -7.47
CA ASP A 389 -20.43 5.91 -6.28
C ASP A 389 -20.88 5.13 -5.05
N GLN A 390 -21.56 3.98 -5.23
CA GLN A 390 -21.92 3.11 -4.10
C GLN A 390 -20.69 2.57 -3.37
N MET A 391 -19.54 2.49 -4.03
CA MET A 391 -18.27 2.06 -3.45
C MET A 391 -17.75 3.06 -2.40
N TYR A 392 -18.13 4.34 -2.52
CA TYR A 392 -17.77 5.42 -1.60
C TYR A 392 -18.74 5.59 -0.42
N ALA A 393 -19.85 4.83 -0.39
CA ALA A 393 -20.76 4.88 0.75
C ALA A 393 -20.03 4.45 2.04
N PRO A 394 -20.17 5.19 3.17
CA PRO A 394 -19.39 4.96 4.39
C PRO A 394 -19.49 3.55 4.98
N PHE A 395 -20.60 2.86 4.75
CA PHE A 395 -20.78 1.48 5.20
C PHE A 395 -20.29 0.44 4.17
N GLN A 396 -20.18 0.82 2.88
CA GLN A 396 -19.70 -0.06 1.81
C GLN A 396 -18.18 -0.02 1.66
N SER A 397 -17.57 1.16 1.75
CA SER A 397 -16.11 1.34 1.58
C SER A 397 -15.27 0.42 2.48
N PRO A 398 -15.53 0.28 3.78
CA PRO A 398 -14.79 -0.65 4.63
C PRO A 398 -14.93 -2.11 4.20
N GLN A 399 -16.10 -2.53 3.67
CA GLN A 399 -16.28 -3.89 3.16
C GLN A 399 -15.42 -4.12 1.92
N ASN A 400 -15.37 -3.15 1.01
CA ASN A 400 -14.53 -3.24 -0.18
C ASN A 400 -13.05 -3.32 0.18
N ASN A 401 -12.63 -2.65 1.25
CA ASN A 401 -11.25 -2.55 1.70
C ASN A 401 -10.77 -3.82 2.43
N TRP A 402 -11.61 -4.40 3.29
CA TRP A 402 -11.19 -5.52 4.15
C TRP A 402 -11.94 -6.82 3.89
N GLY A 403 -13.19 -6.80 3.49
CA GLY A 403 -13.97 -8.00 3.27
C GLY A 403 -15.40 -7.89 3.81
N THR A 404 -16.04 -9.01 4.10
CA THR A 404 -17.48 -9.09 4.29
C THR A 404 -17.92 -9.45 5.71
N TYR A 405 -19.22 -9.37 5.93
CA TYR A 405 -19.96 -9.90 7.08
C TYR A 405 -21.14 -10.74 6.60
N GLY A 406 -21.67 -11.63 7.46
CA GLY A 406 -22.90 -12.37 7.20
C GLY A 406 -22.83 -13.36 6.04
N ASP A 407 -21.63 -13.77 5.64
CA ASP A 407 -21.45 -14.90 4.74
C ASP A 407 -21.65 -16.20 5.53
N ALA A 408 -22.63 -17.01 5.11
CA ALA A 408 -22.98 -18.24 5.82
C ALA A 408 -21.97 -19.38 5.61
N GLU A 409 -21.24 -19.36 4.51
CA GLU A 409 -20.33 -20.43 4.09
C GLU A 409 -18.86 -20.02 4.15
N GLY A 410 -18.58 -18.71 4.19
CA GLY A 410 -17.26 -18.13 4.13
C GLY A 410 -16.70 -17.64 5.46
N PHE A 411 -15.49 -17.11 5.41
CA PHE A 411 -14.89 -16.38 6.51
C PHE A 411 -15.42 -14.94 6.52
N ASN A 412 -15.86 -14.49 7.69
CA ASN A 412 -16.33 -13.12 7.87
C ASN A 412 -15.26 -12.29 8.61
N ILE A 413 -14.75 -11.25 7.97
CA ILE A 413 -13.83 -10.32 8.62
C ILE A 413 -14.58 -9.37 9.57
N PHE A 414 -15.88 -9.17 9.31
CA PHE A 414 -16.72 -8.34 10.15
C PHE A 414 -17.88 -9.12 10.78
N GLU A 415 -18.27 -8.67 11.97
CA GLU A 415 -19.56 -8.94 12.59
C GLU A 415 -20.39 -7.65 12.49
N LEU A 416 -21.69 -7.78 12.20
CA LEU A 416 -22.62 -6.66 12.25
C LEU A 416 -22.90 -6.30 13.71
N SER A 417 -22.67 -5.05 14.08
CA SER A 417 -22.82 -4.49 15.41
C SER A 417 -23.58 -3.16 15.33
N THR A 418 -23.60 -2.42 16.42
CA THR A 418 -24.12 -1.06 16.47
C THR A 418 -23.11 -0.14 17.17
N ASN A 419 -23.08 1.12 16.72
CA ASN A 419 -22.31 2.17 17.40
C ASN A 419 -23.07 2.65 18.67
N ASP A 420 -22.49 3.62 19.39
CA ASP A 420 -23.05 4.18 20.62
C ASP A 420 -24.43 4.88 20.42
N LYS A 421 -24.76 5.21 19.16
CA LYS A 421 -26.07 5.79 18.79
C LYS A 421 -27.09 4.73 18.40
N GLY A 422 -26.71 3.43 18.38
CA GLY A 422 -27.56 2.32 17.95
C GLY A 422 -27.66 2.17 16.44
N GLU A 423 -26.79 2.80 15.66
CA GLU A 423 -26.72 2.71 14.20
C GLU A 423 -25.83 1.53 13.79
N PRO A 424 -26.08 0.89 12.61
CA PRO A 424 -25.27 -0.24 12.14
C PRO A 424 -23.80 0.10 12.01
N MET A 425 -22.93 -0.77 12.53
CA MET A 425 -21.48 -0.66 12.47
C MET A 425 -20.85 -2.03 12.18
N LEU A 426 -19.79 -2.02 11.37
CA LEU A 426 -18.95 -3.19 11.08
C LEU A 426 -17.90 -3.33 12.19
N LYS A 427 -17.95 -4.43 12.91
CA LYS A 427 -16.98 -4.74 13.95
C LYS A 427 -16.00 -5.79 13.43
N HIS A 428 -14.69 -5.49 13.45
CA HIS A 428 -13.67 -6.47 13.11
C HIS A 428 -13.78 -7.72 13.99
N ALA A 429 -13.82 -8.88 13.35
CA ALA A 429 -13.79 -10.17 14.02
C ALA A 429 -12.34 -10.57 14.32
N PRO A 430 -12.07 -11.32 15.40
CA PRO A 430 -10.73 -11.84 15.66
C PRO A 430 -10.25 -12.73 14.51
N LEU A 431 -9.04 -12.49 14.00
CA LEU A 431 -8.46 -13.22 12.88
C LEU A 431 -7.90 -14.60 13.27
N GLY A 432 -7.77 -14.89 14.58
CA GLY A 432 -7.14 -16.11 15.08
C GLY A 432 -5.65 -16.15 14.75
N ASP A 433 -5.21 -17.24 14.08
CA ASP A 433 -3.81 -17.42 13.68
C ASP A 433 -3.51 -16.86 12.26
N ALA A 434 -4.51 -16.27 11.57
CA ALA A 434 -4.33 -15.72 10.23
C ALA A 434 -3.72 -14.32 10.29
N SER A 435 -2.80 -14.01 9.37
CA SER A 435 -2.27 -12.65 9.28
C SER A 435 -3.30 -11.68 8.71
N PRO A 436 -3.31 -10.40 9.12
CA PRO A 436 -4.23 -9.39 8.59
C PRO A 436 -4.16 -9.27 7.07
N VAL A 437 -2.96 -9.31 6.49
CA VAL A 437 -2.77 -9.20 5.04
C VAL A 437 -3.35 -10.40 4.30
N GLU A 438 -3.12 -11.63 4.77
CA GLU A 438 -3.68 -12.84 4.14
C GLU A 438 -5.22 -12.82 4.11
N VAL A 439 -5.83 -12.35 5.20
CA VAL A 439 -7.29 -12.24 5.31
C VAL A 439 -7.83 -11.16 4.39
N ARG A 440 -7.19 -10.00 4.36
CA ARG A 440 -7.56 -8.89 3.49
C ARG A 440 -7.48 -9.29 2.02
N GLU A 441 -6.39 -9.90 1.59
CA GLU A 441 -6.21 -10.35 0.20
C GLU A 441 -7.25 -11.40 -0.23
N ALA A 442 -7.65 -12.28 0.67
CA ALA A 442 -8.66 -13.29 0.38
C ALA A 442 -10.10 -12.71 0.28
N GLN A 443 -10.40 -11.61 0.95
CA GLN A 443 -11.76 -11.12 1.18
C GLN A 443 -12.06 -9.81 0.46
N CYS A 444 -11.10 -8.87 0.34
CA CYS A 444 -11.34 -7.55 -0.23
C CYS A 444 -11.67 -7.64 -1.72
N VAL A 445 -12.41 -6.64 -2.20
CA VAL A 445 -12.66 -6.47 -3.63
C VAL A 445 -11.84 -5.33 -4.21
N SER A 446 -11.13 -4.58 -3.34
CA SER A 446 -10.35 -3.39 -3.71
C SER A 446 -11.21 -2.37 -4.48
N GLY A 447 -10.83 -1.90 -5.63
CA GLY A 447 -11.60 -0.93 -6.42
C GLY A 447 -11.58 0.48 -5.84
N PRO A 448 -12.40 1.39 -6.38
CA PRO A 448 -12.53 2.75 -5.86
C PRO A 448 -13.24 2.70 -4.51
N LEU A 449 -12.77 3.46 -3.53
CA LEU A 449 -13.37 3.54 -2.20
C LEU A 449 -12.79 4.71 -1.41
N ALA A 450 -13.44 5.07 -0.29
CA ALA A 450 -12.90 5.98 0.70
C ALA A 450 -13.23 5.48 2.11
N VAL A 451 -12.22 5.07 2.86
CA VAL A 451 -12.33 4.83 4.30
C VAL A 451 -11.63 5.98 5.01
N LEU A 452 -12.42 6.87 5.60
CA LEU A 452 -11.91 8.08 6.24
C LEU A 452 -11.66 7.84 7.72
N ASP A 453 -10.81 8.65 8.33
CA ASP A 453 -10.48 8.55 9.76
C ASP A 453 -11.71 8.65 10.65
N ASP A 454 -12.67 9.51 10.31
CA ASP A 454 -13.92 9.69 11.04
C ASP A 454 -14.95 8.55 10.85
N TYR A 455 -14.68 7.58 9.98
CA TYR A 455 -15.53 6.38 9.87
C TYR A 455 -15.28 5.38 11.01
N TYR A 456 -14.08 5.44 11.62
CA TYR A 456 -13.73 4.56 12.73
C TYR A 456 -14.52 4.93 13.99
N GLY A 457 -15.14 3.93 14.60
CA GLY A 457 -16.07 4.10 15.72
C GLY A 457 -17.48 4.52 15.32
N VAL A 458 -17.71 4.87 14.06
CA VAL A 458 -19.04 5.23 13.52
C VAL A 458 -19.60 4.14 12.62
N TYR A 459 -18.90 3.81 11.55
CA TYR A 459 -19.31 2.81 10.55
C TYR A 459 -18.53 1.51 10.65
N VAL A 460 -17.29 1.58 11.13
CA VAL A 460 -16.36 0.45 11.27
C VAL A 460 -15.50 0.63 12.51
N THR A 461 -15.10 -0.47 13.17
CA THR A 461 -14.10 -0.40 14.24
C THR A 461 -12.70 -0.27 13.67
N CYS A 462 -11.78 0.36 14.43
CA CYS A 462 -10.34 0.22 14.15
C CYS A 462 -9.92 -1.22 14.44
N PRO A 463 -9.20 -1.91 13.56
CA PRO A 463 -8.63 -3.22 13.89
C PRO A 463 -7.53 -3.08 14.94
N ASP A 464 -7.36 -4.10 15.79
CA ASP A 464 -6.44 -4.05 16.94
C ASP A 464 -4.99 -3.83 16.53
N ASP A 465 -4.53 -4.44 15.43
CA ASP A 465 -3.20 -4.26 14.85
C ASP A 465 -2.96 -2.82 14.41
N ALA A 466 -3.92 -2.20 13.72
CA ALA A 466 -3.82 -0.81 13.32
C ALA A 466 -3.81 0.14 14.53
N GLN A 467 -4.57 -0.17 15.57
CA GLN A 467 -4.57 0.62 16.81
C GLN A 467 -3.21 0.58 17.51
N TYR A 468 -2.54 -0.58 17.58
CA TYR A 468 -1.18 -0.68 18.12
C TYR A 468 -0.21 0.17 17.32
N ARG A 469 -0.24 0.07 15.99
CA ARG A 469 0.62 0.84 15.11
C ARG A 469 0.42 2.35 15.26
N LEU A 470 -0.84 2.82 15.33
CA LEU A 470 -1.16 4.24 15.59
C LEU A 470 -0.58 4.73 16.92
N ASN A 471 -0.70 3.92 17.97
CA ASN A 471 -0.13 4.24 19.27
C ASN A 471 1.40 4.32 19.21
N TRP A 472 2.06 3.40 18.52
CA TRP A 472 3.52 3.43 18.33
C TRP A 472 3.97 4.68 17.55
N ILE A 473 3.28 5.01 16.46
CA ILE A 473 3.58 6.23 15.70
C ILE A 473 3.44 7.45 16.62
N LYS A 474 2.32 7.56 17.34
CA LYS A 474 2.02 8.70 18.20
C LYS A 474 3.00 8.83 19.38
N ASP A 475 3.25 7.73 20.08
CA ASP A 475 3.92 7.77 21.38
C ASP A 475 5.44 7.60 21.26
N ILE A 476 5.93 6.91 20.20
CA ILE A 476 7.35 6.57 20.04
C ILE A 476 8.00 7.43 18.94
N TYR A 477 7.35 7.58 17.77
CA TYR A 477 8.00 8.21 16.61
C TYR A 477 7.67 9.69 16.43
N THR A 478 6.40 10.10 16.64
CA THR A 478 5.98 11.49 16.45
C THR A 478 6.81 12.51 17.26
N PRO A 479 7.19 12.22 18.53
CA PRO A 479 8.03 13.14 19.30
C PRO A 479 9.41 13.41 18.67
N ASP A 480 9.93 12.46 17.89
CA ASP A 480 11.22 12.54 17.23
C ASP A 480 11.13 12.95 15.75
N MET A 481 9.94 13.33 15.25
CA MET A 481 9.76 13.83 13.88
C MET A 481 10.05 15.32 13.79
N ASN A 482 11.16 15.67 13.16
CA ASN A 482 11.60 17.06 13.02
C ASN A 482 11.11 17.74 11.74
N ASN A 483 10.71 16.97 10.72
CA ASN A 483 10.20 17.51 9.47
C ASN A 483 8.73 17.88 9.59
N ASP A 484 8.38 19.10 9.14
CA ASP A 484 7.00 19.57 9.11
C ASP A 484 6.31 19.28 7.76
N TYR A 485 7.08 18.96 6.75
CA TYR A 485 6.60 18.77 5.38
C TYR A 485 6.99 17.41 4.82
N VAL A 486 6.07 16.86 4.03
CA VAL A 486 6.29 15.71 3.17
C VAL A 486 5.99 16.11 1.73
N TYR A 487 6.57 15.41 0.76
CA TYR A 487 6.29 15.69 -0.65
C TYR A 487 4.84 15.30 -0.98
N PRO A 488 4.00 16.22 -1.48
CA PRO A 488 2.60 15.94 -1.77
C PRO A 488 2.43 15.02 -2.99
N ASN A 489 1.29 14.35 -3.06
CA ASN A 489 0.93 13.53 -4.21
C ASN A 489 0.29 14.41 -5.32
N VAL A 490 1.11 15.19 -6.00
CA VAL A 490 0.68 16.10 -7.06
C VAL A 490 0.44 15.37 -8.38
N PHE A 491 -0.48 15.86 -9.20
CA PHE A 491 -0.69 15.37 -10.56
C PHE A 491 -0.01 16.34 -11.55
N MET A 492 1.15 15.92 -12.06
CA MET A 492 1.99 16.76 -12.91
C MET A 492 1.42 16.85 -14.34
N SER A 493 1.90 17.82 -15.14
CA SER A 493 1.62 17.87 -16.57
C SER A 493 2.17 16.61 -17.29
N ASN A 494 1.67 16.32 -18.48
CA ASN A 494 2.12 15.15 -19.25
C ASN A 494 3.63 15.20 -19.51
N GLU A 495 4.14 16.37 -19.93
CA GLU A 495 5.58 16.59 -20.20
C GLU A 495 6.44 16.33 -18.95
N ASP A 496 6.07 16.94 -17.82
CA ASP A 496 6.81 16.78 -16.55
C ASP A 496 6.70 15.35 -16.01
N THR A 497 5.52 14.69 -16.15
CA THR A 497 5.32 13.29 -15.74
C THR A 497 6.23 12.34 -16.51
N GLU A 498 6.33 12.51 -17.84
CA GLU A 498 7.23 11.69 -18.67
C GLU A 498 8.69 11.95 -18.31
N GLN A 499 9.08 13.20 -18.14
CA GLN A 499 10.44 13.58 -17.80
C GLN A 499 10.82 13.02 -16.40
N VAL A 500 9.98 13.22 -15.40
CA VAL A 500 10.19 12.69 -14.03
C VAL A 500 10.30 11.17 -14.06
N SER A 501 9.41 10.47 -14.78
CA SER A 501 9.44 9.00 -14.84
C SER A 501 10.75 8.47 -15.43
N ASN A 502 11.26 9.12 -16.49
CA ASN A 502 12.52 8.72 -17.11
C ASN A 502 13.73 8.98 -16.21
N LEU A 503 13.81 10.18 -15.63
CA LEU A 503 14.91 10.57 -14.74
C LEU A 503 14.92 9.71 -13.47
N GLN A 504 13.74 9.50 -12.86
CA GLN A 504 13.61 8.71 -11.64
C GLN A 504 14.05 7.26 -11.83
N ALA A 505 13.74 6.63 -12.96
CA ALA A 505 14.09 5.23 -13.21
C ALA A 505 15.62 5.01 -13.19
N ASP A 506 16.38 5.90 -13.84
CA ASP A 506 17.84 5.81 -13.88
C ASP A 506 18.48 6.18 -12.53
N LEU A 507 18.01 7.26 -11.91
CA LEU A 507 18.47 7.73 -10.61
C LEU A 507 18.25 6.66 -9.53
N GLN A 508 17.01 6.14 -9.41
CA GLN A 508 16.65 5.15 -8.42
C GLN A 508 17.44 3.84 -8.58
N THR A 509 17.55 3.36 -9.82
CA THR A 509 18.33 2.15 -10.11
C THR A 509 19.79 2.30 -9.67
N TYR A 510 20.39 3.45 -9.95
CA TYR A 510 21.78 3.72 -9.58
C TYR A 510 21.94 3.88 -8.07
N MET A 511 21.09 4.69 -7.41
CA MET A 511 21.11 4.88 -5.95
C MET A 511 20.94 3.56 -5.21
N ASN A 512 19.96 2.74 -5.58
CA ASN A 512 19.69 1.44 -4.96
C ASN A 512 20.84 0.44 -5.16
N THR A 513 21.47 0.46 -6.33
CA THR A 513 22.65 -0.38 -6.61
C THR A 513 23.82 0.02 -5.73
N GLN A 514 24.10 1.32 -5.59
CA GLN A 514 25.20 1.80 -4.76
C GLN A 514 24.93 1.57 -3.27
N LYS A 515 23.70 1.78 -2.79
CA LYS A 515 23.30 1.46 -1.41
C LYS A 515 23.61 0.01 -1.05
N ALA A 516 23.15 -0.94 -1.85
CA ALA A 516 23.42 -2.35 -1.61
C ALA A 516 24.93 -2.67 -1.67
N ASN A 517 25.63 -2.10 -2.66
CA ASN A 517 27.07 -2.28 -2.79
C ASN A 517 27.84 -1.75 -1.57
N TRP A 518 27.49 -0.57 -1.08
CA TRP A 518 28.19 0.06 0.04
C TRP A 518 27.90 -0.61 1.38
N ILE A 519 26.69 -1.06 1.63
CA ILE A 519 26.40 -1.90 2.80
C ILE A 519 27.26 -3.18 2.77
N MET A 520 27.44 -3.78 1.59
CA MET A 520 28.22 -5.02 1.44
C MET A 520 29.72 -4.79 1.53
N ASN A 521 30.25 -3.77 0.86
CA ASN A 521 31.70 -3.61 0.60
C ASN A 521 32.31 -2.35 1.24
N GLY A 522 31.48 -1.43 1.79
CA GLY A 522 31.90 -0.11 2.22
C GLY A 522 32.06 0.89 1.07
N THR A 523 32.35 2.15 1.38
CA THR A 523 32.60 3.20 0.38
C THR A 523 33.82 4.04 0.74
N THR A 524 34.45 4.63 -0.28
CA THR A 524 35.57 5.57 -0.14
C THR A 524 35.14 6.98 -0.53
N ASP A 525 35.94 8.01 -0.14
CA ASP A 525 35.68 9.39 -0.55
C ASP A 525 35.67 9.56 -2.07
N ALA A 526 36.52 8.82 -2.77
CA ALA A 526 36.61 8.89 -4.24
C ALA A 526 35.33 8.32 -4.88
N GLU A 527 34.84 7.17 -4.40
CA GLU A 527 33.59 6.54 -4.88
C GLU A 527 32.36 7.39 -4.56
N TRP A 528 32.32 8.02 -3.37
CA TRP A 528 31.25 8.95 -3.02
C TRP A 528 31.21 10.16 -3.95
N ASN A 529 32.36 10.78 -4.23
CA ASN A 529 32.45 11.92 -5.14
C ASN A 529 32.06 11.52 -6.59
N GLU A 530 32.48 10.34 -7.04
CA GLU A 530 32.07 9.80 -8.35
C GLU A 530 30.55 9.56 -8.41
N TYR A 531 29.98 9.03 -7.34
CA TYR A 531 28.53 8.83 -7.24
C TYR A 531 27.75 10.14 -7.35
N LEU A 532 28.14 11.19 -6.62
CA LEU A 532 27.48 12.49 -6.71
C LEU A 532 27.57 13.06 -8.14
N SER A 533 28.74 12.93 -8.79
CA SER A 533 28.91 13.37 -10.19
C SER A 533 28.02 12.57 -11.15
N LYS A 534 27.90 11.27 -10.94
CA LYS A 534 27.05 10.39 -11.75
C LYS A 534 25.57 10.71 -11.61
N LEU A 535 25.10 11.05 -10.42
CA LEU A 535 23.71 11.47 -10.23
C LEU A 535 23.40 12.75 -11.00
N GLU A 536 24.34 13.70 -11.07
CA GLU A 536 24.17 14.89 -11.93
C GLU A 536 24.18 14.52 -13.42
N ASP A 537 25.01 13.58 -13.86
CA ASP A 537 24.99 13.08 -15.24
C ASP A 537 23.65 12.39 -15.60
N TYR A 538 22.96 11.78 -14.62
CA TYR A 538 21.62 11.21 -14.77
C TYR A 538 20.50 12.25 -14.65
N GLY A 539 20.81 13.54 -14.41
CA GLY A 539 19.86 14.63 -14.39
C GLY A 539 19.20 14.89 -13.03
N LEU A 540 19.90 14.63 -11.93
CA LEU A 540 19.38 14.87 -10.58
C LEU A 540 18.89 16.31 -10.38
N SER A 541 19.67 17.31 -10.84
CA SER A 541 19.26 18.71 -10.73
C SER A 541 17.96 19.02 -11.49
N ASP A 542 17.76 18.46 -12.67
CA ASP A 542 16.52 18.60 -13.45
C ASP A 542 15.34 17.94 -12.73
N TYR A 543 15.55 16.71 -12.21
CA TYR A 543 14.56 15.98 -11.42
C TYR A 543 14.09 16.80 -10.20
N LEU A 544 15.03 17.27 -9.38
CA LEU A 544 14.72 18.08 -8.19
C LEU A 544 14.08 19.42 -8.56
N GLY A 545 14.46 20.02 -9.69
CA GLY A 545 13.85 21.26 -10.20
C GLY A 545 12.38 21.10 -10.54
N ILE A 546 12.00 20.00 -11.19
CA ILE A 546 10.60 19.68 -11.48
C ILE A 546 9.84 19.40 -10.18
N MET A 547 10.41 18.61 -9.29
CA MET A 547 9.77 18.30 -8.00
C MET A 547 9.55 19.59 -7.19
N GLN A 548 10.52 20.51 -7.14
CA GLN A 548 10.39 21.80 -6.45
C GLN A 548 9.29 22.67 -7.06
N LYS A 549 9.18 22.73 -8.39
CA LYS A 549 8.12 23.48 -9.08
C LYS A 549 6.73 23.08 -8.59
N TYR A 550 6.47 21.78 -8.45
CA TYR A 550 5.19 21.28 -8.00
C TYR A 550 4.97 21.40 -6.48
N LEU A 551 6.03 21.30 -5.69
CA LEU A 551 5.96 21.59 -4.26
C LEU A 551 5.57 23.06 -4.03
N ASP A 552 6.20 23.99 -4.75
CA ASP A 552 5.91 25.42 -4.64
C ASP A 552 4.46 25.74 -5.05
N ALA A 553 3.98 25.12 -6.12
CA ALA A 553 2.59 25.27 -6.57
C ALA A 553 1.56 24.72 -5.58
N TYR A 554 1.87 23.63 -4.91
CA TYR A 554 0.99 23.01 -3.91
C TYR A 554 0.82 23.89 -2.65
N TYR A 555 1.87 24.61 -2.24
CA TYR A 555 1.87 25.47 -1.05
C TYR A 555 1.67 26.98 -1.36
N ALA A 556 1.43 27.37 -2.62
CA ALA A 556 1.17 28.75 -3.01
C ALA A 556 -0.24 29.22 -2.58
#